data_7de00dfa756c79c7f78ca762a5dc0320
#
_entry.id   7de00dfa756c79c7f78ca762a5dc0320
#
_cell.length_a   1.000
_cell.length_b   1.000
_cell.length_c   1.000
_cell.angle_alpha   90.00
_cell.angle_beta   90.00
_cell.angle_gamma   90.00
#
_symmetry.space_group_name_H-M   'P 1'
#
loop_
_entity.id
_entity.type
_entity.pdbx_description
1 polymer ?
#
loop_
_entity_poly.entity_id
_entity_poly.type
_entity_poly.pdbx_seq_one_letter_code
_entity_poly.pdbx_strand_id
1 'polypeptide(L)'
;MIETNLFIDKSLKISKEEILNDYYLINESRHLSLTGRKEVFMGRAKFGVFGDGKELPQIAMSKFFRNGDFRSGYYRDQTFMMAIDQLNANQFFAQLYAHTDIQFDPHSAGRQMNCHFGTRMLNSSGKWKTLTDMKNSASDVSCVSGQMPRLVGLGYASKLYRNNKNLSGMENFSINGNEVIFGTIGDASTSEGHFWESINACGVLQLPVVMSIWDDGYGISVPSEYHTTRNDLSKVLSGFQRSSKKENGFELFTVKAWDYEGLLKAYSKAVKVAREDHVPSIIHVKEVTQPQGHTTSGSHERYKSKDRLQWEKDFCCIKKMREWILDNKISSEDVLDKIEKKAEDKAKTTRDKSWKDYRLDIESDLSDALTIITRVAQN
;
A
#
# COMPACT_ATOMS: atom_id res chain seq x y z
N MET A 1 -5.57 28.94 -18.70
CA MET A 1 -4.66 28.78 -17.52
C MET A 1 -3.46 27.99 -18.01
N ILE A 2 -2.24 28.54 -17.89
CA ILE A 2 -1.02 27.82 -18.26
C ILE A 2 -0.80 26.75 -17.19
N GLU A 3 -0.99 25.48 -17.52
CA GLU A 3 -0.61 24.36 -16.65
C GLU A 3 0.89 24.45 -16.37
N THR A 4 1.26 24.81 -15.17
CA THR A 4 2.66 24.83 -14.73
C THR A 4 3.05 23.37 -14.41
N ASN A 5 3.58 22.68 -15.40
CA ASN A 5 4.14 21.35 -15.22
C ASN A 5 5.52 21.44 -14.57
N LEU A 6 5.71 20.70 -13.48
CA LEU A 6 7.04 20.50 -12.90
C LEU A 6 7.73 19.34 -13.61
N PHE A 7 8.96 19.58 -14.05
CA PHE A 7 9.78 18.52 -14.63
C PHE A 7 10.58 17.85 -13.53
N ILE A 8 10.23 16.61 -13.17
CA ILE A 8 10.97 15.78 -12.23
C ILE A 8 12.28 15.30 -12.87
N ASP A 9 12.22 14.95 -14.16
CA ASP A 9 13.38 14.77 -15.05
C ASP A 9 12.94 15.03 -16.51
N LYS A 10 13.84 14.79 -17.49
CA LYS A 10 13.55 15.02 -18.92
C LYS A 10 12.34 14.22 -19.44
N SER A 11 11.97 13.13 -18.77
CA SER A 11 10.93 12.19 -19.19
C SER A 11 9.68 12.20 -18.31
N LEU A 12 9.76 12.79 -17.11
CA LEU A 12 8.70 12.73 -16.11
C LEU A 12 8.20 14.14 -15.79
N LYS A 13 6.99 14.41 -16.25
CA LYS A 13 6.24 15.62 -15.93
C LYS A 13 5.13 15.29 -14.94
N ILE A 14 4.89 16.18 -14.00
CA ILE A 14 3.75 16.12 -13.09
C ILE A 14 3.10 17.50 -13.01
N SER A 15 1.79 17.55 -13.06
CA SER A 15 1.05 18.81 -12.96
C SER A 15 0.94 19.28 -11.52
N LYS A 16 0.74 20.58 -11.33
CA LYS A 16 0.43 21.16 -10.02
C LYS A 16 -0.80 20.52 -9.39
N GLU A 17 -1.83 20.24 -10.20
CA GLU A 17 -3.06 19.62 -9.74
C GLU A 17 -2.81 18.21 -9.21
N GLU A 18 -2.03 17.40 -9.93
CA GLU A 18 -1.63 16.06 -9.47
C GLU A 18 -0.86 16.10 -8.16
N ILE A 19 0.08 17.04 -8.00
CA ILE A 19 0.85 17.19 -6.76
C ILE A 19 -0.07 17.53 -5.58
N LEU A 20 -1.03 18.46 -5.77
CA LEU A 20 -1.96 18.82 -4.71
C LEU A 20 -2.96 17.70 -4.40
N ASN A 21 -3.35 16.93 -5.40
CA ASN A 21 -4.17 15.73 -5.19
C ASN A 21 -3.39 14.65 -4.44
N ASP A 22 -2.14 14.43 -4.77
CA ASP A 22 -1.25 13.51 -4.02
C ASP A 22 -1.12 13.96 -2.57
N TYR A 23 -0.94 15.28 -2.35
CA TYR A 23 -0.87 15.85 -1.01
C TYR A 23 -2.18 15.67 -0.23
N TYR A 24 -3.33 15.86 -0.88
CA TYR A 24 -4.63 15.58 -0.28
C TYR A 24 -4.73 14.10 0.13
N LEU A 25 -4.40 13.18 -0.77
CA LEU A 25 -4.58 11.75 -0.55
C LEU A 25 -3.70 11.19 0.56
N ILE A 26 -2.43 11.66 0.67
CA ILE A 26 -1.57 11.26 1.79
C ILE A 26 -2.09 11.77 3.14
N ASN A 27 -2.66 12.96 3.17
CA ASN A 27 -3.31 13.51 4.36
C ASN A 27 -4.59 12.75 4.71
N GLU A 28 -5.45 12.45 3.73
CA GLU A 28 -6.65 11.63 3.95
C GLU A 28 -6.26 10.27 4.54
N SER A 29 -5.33 9.56 3.93
CA SER A 29 -4.83 8.28 4.43
C SER A 29 -4.29 8.35 5.86
N ARG A 30 -3.50 9.39 6.19
CA ARG A 30 -3.00 9.62 7.54
C ARG A 30 -4.14 9.84 8.53
N HIS A 31 -5.12 10.67 8.20
CA HIS A 31 -6.26 10.94 9.07
C HIS A 31 -7.17 9.73 9.26
N LEU A 32 -7.30 8.87 8.24
CA LEU A 32 -7.97 7.57 8.38
C LEU A 32 -7.25 6.69 9.41
N SER A 33 -5.92 6.59 9.32
CA SER A 33 -5.11 5.83 10.28
C SER A 33 -5.23 6.36 11.72
N LEU A 34 -5.12 7.67 11.89
CA LEU A 34 -5.25 8.34 13.20
C LEU A 34 -6.64 8.13 13.81
N THR A 35 -7.68 8.25 12.99
CA THR A 35 -9.06 8.07 13.41
C THR A 35 -9.35 6.60 13.70
N GLY A 36 -8.88 5.68 12.84
CA GLY A 36 -9.03 4.25 13.03
C GLY A 36 -8.39 3.75 14.33
N ARG A 37 -7.21 4.25 14.68
CA ARG A 37 -6.59 3.95 15.97
C ARG A 37 -7.44 4.38 17.15
N LYS A 38 -8.09 5.56 17.08
CA LYS A 38 -9.01 6.03 18.13
C LYS A 38 -10.22 5.10 18.27
N GLU A 39 -10.76 4.59 17.16
CA GLU A 39 -11.88 3.64 17.16
C GLU A 39 -11.50 2.32 17.88
N VAL A 40 -10.26 1.86 17.71
CA VAL A 40 -9.76 0.69 18.44
C VAL A 40 -9.65 0.97 19.94
N PHE A 41 -9.10 2.12 20.33
CA PHE A 41 -9.01 2.48 21.77
C PHE A 41 -10.37 2.71 22.42
N MET A 42 -11.38 3.16 21.67
CA MET A 42 -12.76 3.26 22.15
C MET A 42 -13.51 1.92 22.16
N GLY A 43 -12.89 0.83 21.75
CA GLY A 43 -13.47 -0.51 21.72
C GLY A 43 -14.48 -0.76 20.60
N ARG A 44 -14.67 0.18 19.67
CA ARG A 44 -15.54 0.00 18.50
C ARG A 44 -14.94 -0.93 17.45
N ALA A 45 -13.62 -0.94 17.32
CA ALA A 45 -12.88 -1.93 16.58
C ALA A 45 -11.99 -2.75 17.51
N LYS A 46 -11.71 -4.01 17.16
CA LYS A 46 -10.99 -4.92 18.06
C LYS A 46 -9.49 -4.89 17.88
N PHE A 47 -9.03 -4.58 16.68
CA PHE A 47 -7.62 -4.53 16.32
C PHE A 47 -7.40 -3.55 15.17
N GLY A 48 -6.19 -2.98 15.08
CA GLY A 48 -5.84 -2.09 13.98
C GLY A 48 -4.35 -2.14 13.67
N VAL A 49 -4.05 -2.34 12.40
CA VAL A 49 -2.76 -2.06 11.76
C VAL A 49 -2.99 -1.04 10.66
N PHE A 50 -2.13 -0.05 10.56
CA PHE A 50 -2.33 1.07 9.64
C PHE A 50 -1.08 1.35 8.84
N GLY A 51 -1.25 1.99 7.68
CA GLY A 51 -0.19 2.30 6.73
C GLY A 51 0.53 3.62 6.97
N ASP A 52 0.30 4.26 8.10
CA ASP A 52 0.88 5.56 8.42
C ASP A 52 2.43 5.55 8.40
N GLY A 53 3.01 6.64 7.87
CA GLY A 53 4.44 6.80 7.64
C GLY A 53 4.94 6.32 6.27
N LYS A 54 4.07 5.65 5.49
CA LYS A 54 4.39 5.06 4.19
C LYS A 54 3.61 5.71 3.04
N GLU A 55 2.91 6.82 3.32
CA GLU A 55 1.97 7.43 2.39
C GLU A 55 2.66 7.90 1.10
N LEU A 56 3.73 8.67 1.23
CA LEU A 56 4.39 9.29 0.06
C LEU A 56 5.03 8.26 -0.88
N PRO A 57 5.80 7.27 -0.42
CA PRO A 57 6.32 6.23 -1.31
C PRO A 57 5.23 5.39 -1.97
N GLN A 58 4.08 5.19 -1.32
CA GLN A 58 2.96 4.46 -1.91
C GLN A 58 2.26 5.28 -3.01
N ILE A 59 2.14 6.59 -2.84
CA ILE A 59 1.69 7.50 -3.93
C ILE A 59 2.65 7.41 -5.12
N ALA A 60 3.96 7.52 -4.89
CA ALA A 60 4.92 7.45 -5.97
C ALA A 60 4.85 6.11 -6.72
N MET A 61 4.67 5.00 -6.01
CA MET A 61 4.47 3.66 -6.59
C MET A 61 3.20 3.60 -7.46
N SER A 62 2.10 4.18 -6.99
CA SER A 62 0.80 4.12 -7.67
C SER A 62 0.79 4.80 -9.04
N LYS A 63 1.63 5.83 -9.25
CA LYS A 63 1.74 6.56 -10.52
C LYS A 63 2.13 5.68 -11.70
N PHE A 64 2.77 4.55 -11.44
CA PHE A 64 3.26 3.63 -12.47
C PHE A 64 2.48 2.33 -12.56
N PHE A 65 1.46 2.16 -11.70
CA PHE A 65 0.56 1.01 -11.69
C PHE A 65 -0.55 1.19 -12.74
N ARG A 66 -0.67 0.26 -13.66
CA ARG A 66 -1.60 0.32 -14.79
C ARG A 66 -2.68 -0.77 -14.68
N ASN A 67 -3.72 -0.64 -15.48
CA ASN A 67 -4.65 -1.75 -15.69
C ASN A 67 -3.89 -2.99 -16.20
N GLY A 68 -4.28 -4.15 -15.73
CA GLY A 68 -3.59 -5.42 -15.97
C GLY A 68 -2.51 -5.74 -14.95
N ASP A 69 -1.85 -4.75 -14.35
CA ASP A 69 -0.86 -4.96 -13.30
C ASP A 69 -1.46 -5.62 -12.05
N PHE A 70 -0.62 -6.32 -11.30
CA PHE A 70 -1.01 -6.97 -10.06
C PHE A 70 -0.22 -6.45 -8.88
N ARG A 71 -0.90 -6.26 -7.77
CA ARG A 71 -0.28 -6.10 -6.46
C ARG A 71 -0.24 -7.45 -5.73
N SER A 72 0.90 -7.82 -5.18
CA SER A 72 1.07 -8.84 -4.15
C SER A 72 1.72 -8.19 -2.94
N GLY A 73 0.92 -7.57 -2.11
CA GLY A 73 1.34 -6.71 -1.02
C GLY A 73 0.93 -7.20 0.36
N TYR A 74 1.00 -6.31 1.32
CA TYR A 74 0.68 -6.61 2.71
C TYR A 74 -0.15 -5.48 3.36
N TYR A 75 -0.54 -5.68 4.59
CA TYR A 75 -1.52 -4.88 5.35
C TYR A 75 -1.17 -3.41 5.62
N ARG A 76 -0.06 -2.86 5.13
CA ARG A 76 0.25 -1.43 5.25
C ARG A 76 0.12 -0.65 3.94
N ASP A 77 -0.37 -1.27 2.88
CA ASP A 77 -0.53 -0.64 1.56
C ASP A 77 -1.79 0.22 1.41
N GLN A 78 -2.30 0.74 2.51
CA GLN A 78 -3.53 1.53 2.58
C GLN A 78 -3.55 2.68 1.57
N THR A 79 -2.51 3.52 1.58
CA THR A 79 -2.44 4.69 0.69
C THR A 79 -2.32 4.29 -0.77
N PHE A 80 -1.58 3.22 -1.05
CA PHE A 80 -1.49 2.67 -2.41
C PHE A 80 -2.86 2.23 -2.92
N MET A 81 -3.62 1.49 -2.12
CA MET A 81 -4.97 1.03 -2.51
C MET A 81 -5.94 2.20 -2.71
N MET A 82 -5.81 3.27 -1.91
CA MET A 82 -6.58 4.51 -2.12
C MET A 82 -6.17 5.18 -3.44
N ALA A 83 -4.88 5.28 -3.71
CA ALA A 83 -4.34 5.94 -4.91
C ALA A 83 -4.68 5.24 -6.22
N ILE A 84 -4.93 3.93 -6.18
CA ILE A 84 -5.37 3.15 -7.34
C ILE A 84 -6.89 2.96 -7.41
N ASP A 85 -7.67 3.70 -6.60
CA ASP A 85 -9.13 3.65 -6.54
C ASP A 85 -9.72 2.29 -6.13
N GLN A 86 -8.96 1.50 -5.37
CA GLN A 86 -9.41 0.20 -4.84
C GLN A 86 -9.82 0.26 -3.37
N LEU A 87 -9.63 1.41 -2.72
CA LEU A 87 -10.05 1.67 -1.33
C LEU A 87 -10.52 3.11 -1.21
N ASN A 88 -11.64 3.33 -0.56
CA ASN A 88 -12.09 4.66 -0.13
C ASN A 88 -12.30 4.70 1.39
N ALA A 89 -12.51 5.89 1.93
CA ALA A 89 -12.65 6.10 3.37
C ALA A 89 -13.82 5.31 4.01
N ASN A 90 -14.94 5.12 3.29
CA ASN A 90 -16.05 4.31 3.81
C ASN A 90 -15.66 2.83 3.91
N GLN A 91 -15.04 2.28 2.87
CA GLN A 91 -14.55 0.91 2.83
C GLN A 91 -13.48 0.64 3.89
N PHE A 92 -12.60 1.61 4.15
CA PHE A 92 -11.62 1.54 5.23
C PHE A 92 -12.28 1.33 6.60
N PHE A 93 -13.28 2.14 6.94
CA PHE A 93 -13.99 1.99 8.22
C PHE A 93 -14.89 0.77 8.24
N ALA A 94 -15.55 0.42 7.13
CA ALA A 94 -16.35 -0.79 7.03
C ALA A 94 -15.50 -2.04 7.32
N GLN A 95 -14.30 -2.13 6.73
CA GLN A 95 -13.37 -3.22 7.02
C GLN A 95 -12.87 -3.18 8.48
N LEU A 96 -12.59 -2.00 9.03
CA LEU A 96 -12.16 -1.84 10.42
C LEU A 96 -13.21 -2.33 11.42
N TYR A 97 -14.50 -2.11 11.12
CA TYR A 97 -15.64 -2.58 11.93
C TYR A 97 -16.06 -4.02 11.61
N ALA A 98 -15.41 -4.67 10.64
CA ALA A 98 -15.76 -6.00 10.15
C ALA A 98 -17.19 -6.07 9.58
N HIS A 99 -17.58 -5.10 8.76
CA HIS A 99 -18.88 -5.08 8.09
C HIS A 99 -19.03 -6.29 7.16
N THR A 100 -20.13 -7.04 7.29
CA THR A 100 -20.30 -8.31 6.62
C THR A 100 -20.83 -8.21 5.18
N ASP A 101 -21.34 -7.04 4.79
CA ASP A 101 -21.83 -6.80 3.43
C ASP A 101 -20.68 -6.41 2.49
N ILE A 102 -20.59 -7.11 1.37
CA ILE A 102 -19.63 -6.90 0.28
C ILE A 102 -19.74 -5.50 -0.36
N GLN A 103 -20.89 -4.83 -0.26
CA GLN A 103 -21.05 -3.48 -0.78
C GLN A 103 -20.27 -2.46 0.06
N PHE A 104 -20.12 -2.71 1.35
CA PHE A 104 -19.38 -1.88 2.28
C PHE A 104 -17.92 -2.30 2.41
N ASP A 105 -17.63 -3.61 2.59
CA ASP A 105 -16.28 -4.17 2.55
C ASP A 105 -16.10 -5.11 1.34
N PRO A 106 -15.75 -4.56 0.16
CA PRO A 106 -15.60 -5.36 -1.06
C PRO A 106 -14.40 -6.31 -1.02
N HIS A 107 -13.45 -6.11 -0.10
CA HIS A 107 -12.25 -6.92 -0.01
C HIS A 107 -12.48 -8.24 0.72
N SER A 108 -13.17 -8.21 1.85
CA SER A 108 -13.28 -9.39 2.71
C SER A 108 -14.69 -9.67 3.24
N ALA A 109 -15.61 -8.72 3.17
CA ALA A 109 -16.91 -8.81 3.81
C ALA A 109 -16.79 -9.19 5.31
N GLY A 110 -15.93 -8.48 6.04
CA GLY A 110 -15.69 -8.65 7.47
C GLY A 110 -14.87 -9.89 7.86
N ARG A 111 -14.31 -10.65 6.90
CA ARG A 111 -13.60 -11.91 7.17
C ARG A 111 -12.10 -11.75 7.41
N GLN A 112 -11.55 -10.57 7.12
CA GLN A 112 -10.14 -10.23 7.33
C GLN A 112 -10.02 -9.04 8.28
N MET A 113 -8.86 -8.87 8.89
CA MET A 113 -8.53 -7.65 9.63
C MET A 113 -8.51 -6.44 8.69
N ASN A 114 -8.56 -5.23 9.26
CA ASN A 114 -8.42 -4.00 8.49
C ASN A 114 -7.11 -4.00 7.67
N CYS A 115 -7.14 -3.30 6.55
CA CYS A 115 -6.02 -3.16 5.61
C CYS A 115 -5.57 -4.49 4.97
N HIS A 116 -6.42 -5.51 4.93
CA HIS A 116 -6.24 -6.70 4.11
C HIS A 116 -7.07 -6.57 2.84
N PHE A 117 -6.40 -6.43 1.72
CA PHE A 117 -7.01 -6.09 0.44
C PHE A 117 -7.02 -7.26 -0.53
N GLY A 118 -7.93 -7.23 -1.49
CA GLY A 118 -8.00 -8.16 -2.59
C GLY A 118 -9.08 -7.72 -3.58
N THR A 119 -8.82 -7.81 -4.87
CA THR A 119 -9.83 -7.51 -5.89
C THR A 119 -10.62 -8.76 -6.25
N ARG A 120 -11.92 -8.59 -6.50
CA ARG A 120 -12.78 -9.68 -6.95
C ARG A 120 -12.62 -9.89 -8.44
N MET A 121 -11.96 -10.97 -8.82
CA MET A 121 -11.61 -11.30 -10.20
C MET A 121 -12.71 -12.06 -10.94
N LEU A 122 -13.71 -12.56 -10.20
CA LEU A 122 -14.88 -13.22 -10.77
C LEU A 122 -16.10 -12.30 -10.68
N ASN A 123 -17.01 -12.43 -11.64
CA ASN A 123 -18.32 -11.79 -11.59
C ASN A 123 -19.30 -12.62 -10.75
N SER A 124 -20.56 -12.17 -10.63
CA SER A 124 -21.62 -12.85 -9.87
C SER A 124 -22.00 -14.24 -10.40
N SER A 125 -21.69 -14.54 -11.67
CA SER A 125 -21.91 -15.85 -12.27
C SER A 125 -20.70 -16.79 -12.19
N GLY A 126 -19.63 -16.39 -11.45
CA GLY A 126 -18.41 -17.18 -11.28
C GLY A 126 -17.47 -17.16 -12.50
N LYS A 127 -17.70 -16.30 -13.48
CA LYS A 127 -16.83 -16.17 -14.65
C LYS A 127 -15.75 -15.13 -14.41
N TRP A 128 -14.58 -15.36 -14.99
CA TRP A 128 -13.48 -14.39 -14.96
C TRP A 128 -13.89 -13.06 -15.59
N LYS A 129 -13.52 -11.98 -14.92
CA LYS A 129 -13.54 -10.62 -15.48
C LYS A 129 -12.38 -10.43 -16.43
N THR A 130 -12.38 -9.35 -17.21
CA THR A 130 -11.24 -8.93 -18.00
C THR A 130 -10.22 -8.27 -17.08
N LEU A 131 -9.23 -9.04 -16.63
CA LEU A 131 -8.25 -8.57 -15.64
C LEU A 131 -7.33 -7.50 -16.22
N THR A 132 -7.16 -7.48 -17.55
CA THR A 132 -6.38 -6.46 -18.27
C THR A 132 -7.03 -5.08 -18.27
N ASP A 133 -8.34 -4.98 -17.97
CA ASP A 133 -9.07 -3.71 -17.82
C ASP A 133 -9.11 -3.24 -16.36
N MET A 134 -8.53 -4.00 -15.44
CA MET A 134 -8.62 -3.78 -14.00
C MET A 134 -7.25 -3.51 -13.39
N LYS A 135 -7.23 -2.75 -12.31
CA LYS A 135 -6.13 -2.71 -11.37
C LYS A 135 -6.32 -3.87 -10.39
N ASN A 136 -5.38 -4.82 -10.39
CA ASN A 136 -5.56 -6.09 -9.68
C ASN A 136 -4.75 -6.15 -8.39
N SER A 137 -5.36 -6.66 -7.32
CA SER A 137 -4.67 -7.02 -6.09
C SER A 137 -4.97 -8.47 -5.73
N ALA A 138 -3.93 -9.26 -5.58
CA ALA A 138 -4.07 -10.57 -4.94
C ALA A 138 -4.50 -10.38 -3.48
N SER A 139 -5.30 -11.29 -2.95
CA SER A 139 -5.78 -11.18 -1.57
C SER A 139 -4.62 -11.21 -0.57
N ASP A 140 -4.59 -10.26 0.33
CA ASP A 140 -3.57 -10.21 1.37
C ASP A 140 -3.68 -11.40 2.32
N VAL A 141 -2.55 -11.77 2.89
CA VAL A 141 -2.44 -12.79 3.92
C VAL A 141 -1.76 -12.18 5.14
N SER A 142 -2.17 -12.63 6.33
CA SER A 142 -1.62 -12.12 7.59
C SER A 142 -0.24 -12.70 7.94
N CYS A 143 0.14 -13.82 7.32
CA CYS A 143 1.46 -14.44 7.53
C CYS A 143 2.56 -13.52 7.00
N VAL A 144 3.56 -13.28 7.83
CA VAL A 144 4.71 -12.44 7.48
C VAL A 144 5.41 -13.02 6.26
N SER A 145 5.67 -12.19 5.25
CA SER A 145 6.25 -12.57 3.94
C SER A 145 5.43 -13.56 3.10
N GLY A 146 4.23 -13.98 3.53
CA GLY A 146 3.42 -14.96 2.80
C GLY A 146 2.99 -14.52 1.40
N GLN A 147 3.04 -13.22 1.08
CA GLN A 147 2.78 -12.68 -0.24
C GLN A 147 3.94 -12.90 -1.24
N MET A 148 5.14 -13.19 -0.77
CA MET A 148 6.35 -13.26 -1.60
C MET A 148 6.33 -14.41 -2.62
N PRO A 149 5.99 -15.66 -2.27
CA PRO A 149 5.89 -16.73 -3.26
C PRO A 149 4.82 -16.46 -4.33
N ARG A 150 3.73 -15.82 -3.96
CA ARG A 150 2.67 -15.43 -4.92
C ARG A 150 3.15 -14.36 -5.91
N LEU A 151 3.98 -13.42 -5.45
CA LEU A 151 4.66 -12.45 -6.32
C LEU A 151 5.43 -13.16 -7.44
N VAL A 152 6.17 -14.21 -7.11
CA VAL A 152 6.90 -15.05 -8.08
C VAL A 152 5.95 -15.70 -9.07
N GLY A 153 4.86 -16.32 -8.59
CA GLY A 153 3.87 -16.98 -9.45
C GLY A 153 3.22 -16.04 -10.45
N LEU A 154 2.80 -14.85 -9.99
CA LEU A 154 2.20 -13.83 -10.86
C LEU A 154 3.20 -13.31 -11.89
N GLY A 155 4.45 -13.02 -11.50
CA GLY A 155 5.51 -12.61 -12.40
C GLY A 155 5.85 -13.69 -13.44
N TYR A 156 5.85 -14.94 -13.02
CA TYR A 156 6.07 -16.06 -13.94
C TYR A 156 4.94 -16.23 -14.94
N ALA A 157 3.69 -16.05 -14.52
CA ALA A 157 2.54 -16.03 -15.43
C ALA A 157 2.68 -14.95 -16.52
N SER A 158 3.00 -13.71 -16.15
CA SER A 158 3.25 -12.62 -17.11
C SER A 158 4.34 -13.00 -18.11
N LYS A 159 5.46 -13.58 -17.64
CA LYS A 159 6.54 -14.06 -18.49
C LYS A 159 6.09 -15.19 -19.45
N LEU A 160 5.26 -16.11 -18.99
CA LEU A 160 4.71 -17.18 -19.83
C LEU A 160 3.81 -16.61 -20.94
N TYR A 161 2.94 -15.65 -20.63
CA TYR A 161 2.11 -14.99 -21.63
C TYR A 161 2.97 -14.29 -22.71
N ARG A 162 4.12 -13.71 -22.36
CA ARG A 162 5.03 -13.10 -23.33
C ARG A 162 5.72 -14.13 -24.24
N ASN A 163 6.13 -15.24 -23.69
CA ASN A 163 7.02 -16.18 -24.35
C ASN A 163 6.35 -17.41 -24.97
N ASN A 164 5.10 -17.70 -24.58
CA ASN A 164 4.40 -18.90 -25.04
C ASN A 164 3.23 -18.55 -25.97
N LYS A 165 3.43 -18.72 -27.26
CA LYS A 165 2.43 -18.44 -28.30
C LYS A 165 1.18 -19.32 -28.19
N ASN A 166 1.24 -20.46 -27.49
CA ASN A 166 0.07 -21.32 -27.27
C ASN A 166 -0.93 -20.73 -26.27
N LEU A 167 -0.57 -19.63 -25.60
CA LEU A 167 -1.46 -18.87 -24.72
C LEU A 167 -2.15 -17.69 -25.44
N SER A 168 -2.17 -17.67 -26.77
CA SER A 168 -2.99 -16.72 -27.55
C SER A 168 -4.48 -16.94 -27.23
N GLY A 169 -5.26 -15.86 -27.26
CA GLY A 169 -6.69 -15.92 -26.88
C GLY A 169 -6.96 -15.76 -25.37
N MET A 170 -5.93 -15.39 -24.59
CA MET A 170 -6.03 -15.14 -23.15
C MET A 170 -5.93 -13.63 -22.82
N GLU A 171 -6.41 -12.77 -23.73
CA GLU A 171 -6.28 -11.30 -23.63
C GLU A 171 -7.01 -10.72 -22.40
N ASN A 172 -8.00 -11.45 -21.86
CA ASN A 172 -8.64 -11.11 -20.59
C ASN A 172 -7.75 -11.28 -19.38
N PHE A 173 -6.62 -12.01 -19.50
CA PHE A 173 -5.65 -12.23 -18.42
C PHE A 173 -4.35 -11.46 -18.62
N SER A 174 -3.91 -11.28 -19.88
CA SER A 174 -2.64 -10.63 -20.18
C SER A 174 -2.63 -10.02 -21.59
N ILE A 175 -1.98 -8.86 -21.72
CA ILE A 175 -1.67 -8.24 -23.01
C ILE A 175 -0.18 -8.44 -23.27
N ASN A 176 0.16 -9.56 -23.93
CA ASN A 176 1.54 -9.91 -24.30
C ASN A 176 2.54 -9.95 -23.15
N GLY A 177 2.11 -10.27 -21.92
CA GLY A 177 2.97 -10.28 -20.74
C GLY A 177 3.56 -8.90 -20.41
N ASN A 178 2.80 -7.83 -20.63
CA ASN A 178 3.22 -6.47 -20.30
C ASN A 178 2.91 -6.09 -18.85
N GLU A 179 2.22 -6.94 -18.11
CA GLU A 179 1.83 -6.72 -16.74
C GLU A 179 3.05 -6.80 -15.82
N VAL A 180 3.14 -5.83 -14.91
CA VAL A 180 4.15 -5.77 -13.85
C VAL A 180 3.51 -6.17 -12.52
N ILE A 181 4.26 -6.91 -11.72
CA ILE A 181 3.83 -7.33 -10.40
C ILE A 181 4.51 -6.45 -9.36
N PHE A 182 3.69 -5.71 -8.61
CA PHE A 182 4.14 -4.82 -7.55
C PHE A 182 4.08 -5.57 -6.22
N GLY A 183 5.23 -5.76 -5.60
CA GLY A 183 5.37 -6.37 -4.28
C GLY A 183 5.71 -5.34 -3.21
N THR A 184 5.21 -5.54 -2.00
CA THR A 184 5.54 -4.70 -0.85
C THR A 184 5.84 -5.56 0.37
N ILE A 185 6.83 -5.13 1.16
CA ILE A 185 7.27 -5.85 2.36
C ILE A 185 7.92 -4.86 3.35
N GLY A 186 7.81 -5.11 4.64
CA GLY A 186 8.57 -4.39 5.66
C GLY A 186 10.00 -4.93 5.79
N ASP A 187 10.93 -4.09 6.27
CA ASP A 187 12.34 -4.44 6.46
C ASP A 187 12.54 -5.69 7.34
N ALA A 188 11.93 -5.72 8.51
CA ALA A 188 12.02 -6.88 9.41
C ALA A 188 11.45 -8.17 8.78
N SER A 189 10.42 -8.04 7.96
CA SER A 189 9.81 -9.18 7.27
C SER A 189 10.72 -9.80 6.20
N THR A 190 11.76 -9.09 5.77
CA THR A 190 12.79 -9.65 4.87
C THR A 190 13.66 -10.71 5.53
N SER A 191 13.60 -10.86 6.85
CA SER A 191 14.31 -11.92 7.57
C SER A 191 13.67 -13.30 7.39
N GLU A 192 12.46 -13.39 6.87
CA GLU A 192 11.76 -14.62 6.60
C GLU A 192 12.34 -15.35 5.38
N GLY A 193 12.41 -16.69 5.42
CA GLY A 193 12.92 -17.53 4.32
C GLY A 193 12.21 -17.28 3.00
N HIS A 194 10.89 -17.08 3.03
CA HIS A 194 10.05 -16.78 1.86
C HIS A 194 10.54 -15.58 1.05
N PHE A 195 11.10 -14.56 1.71
CA PHE A 195 11.67 -13.41 1.03
C PHE A 195 12.88 -13.84 0.19
N TRP A 196 13.85 -14.52 0.78
CA TRP A 196 15.11 -14.91 0.12
C TRP A 196 14.90 -15.90 -1.03
N GLU A 197 14.02 -16.88 -0.83
CA GLU A 197 13.64 -17.83 -1.87
C GLU A 197 12.97 -17.12 -3.05
N SER A 198 12.05 -16.18 -2.77
CA SER A 198 11.35 -15.41 -3.80
C SER A 198 12.28 -14.48 -4.56
N ILE A 199 13.19 -13.77 -3.87
CA ILE A 199 14.22 -12.96 -4.51
C ILE A 199 15.07 -13.81 -5.45
N ASN A 200 15.58 -14.94 -4.96
CA ASN A 200 16.39 -15.84 -5.79
C ASN A 200 15.60 -16.30 -7.03
N ALA A 201 14.35 -16.75 -6.85
CA ALA A 201 13.52 -17.19 -7.96
C ALA A 201 13.23 -16.05 -8.97
N CYS A 202 12.91 -14.84 -8.53
CA CYS A 202 12.71 -13.70 -9.41
C CYS A 202 13.97 -13.38 -10.23
N GLY A 203 15.14 -13.41 -9.59
CA GLY A 203 16.43 -13.16 -10.25
C GLY A 203 16.79 -14.24 -11.27
N VAL A 204 16.63 -15.51 -10.93
CA VAL A 204 16.90 -16.64 -11.86
C VAL A 204 15.93 -16.62 -13.04
N LEU A 205 14.66 -16.42 -12.77
CA LEU A 205 13.62 -16.46 -13.80
C LEU A 205 13.49 -15.15 -14.57
N GLN A 206 14.11 -14.05 -14.14
CA GLN A 206 13.99 -12.72 -14.72
C GLN A 206 12.51 -12.35 -14.92
N LEU A 207 11.85 -12.03 -13.81
CA LEU A 207 10.41 -11.76 -13.77
C LEU A 207 10.10 -10.26 -13.78
N PRO A 208 8.97 -9.81 -14.36
CA PRO A 208 8.54 -8.42 -14.36
C PRO A 208 7.99 -7.99 -12.99
N VAL A 209 8.86 -7.93 -12.00
CA VAL A 209 8.52 -7.64 -10.61
C VAL A 209 9.17 -6.33 -10.18
N VAL A 210 8.41 -5.48 -9.49
CA VAL A 210 8.91 -4.33 -8.77
C VAL A 210 8.57 -4.50 -7.30
N MET A 211 9.59 -4.68 -6.47
CA MET A 211 9.44 -4.91 -5.04
C MET A 211 9.88 -3.69 -4.24
N SER A 212 9.02 -3.23 -3.36
CA SER A 212 9.30 -2.14 -2.44
C SER A 212 9.52 -2.67 -1.03
N ILE A 213 10.64 -2.30 -0.41
CA ILE A 213 10.95 -2.61 0.99
C ILE A 213 10.75 -1.32 1.79
N TRP A 214 9.79 -1.33 2.71
CA TRP A 214 9.52 -0.21 3.61
C TRP A 214 10.37 -0.35 4.86
N ASP A 215 11.50 0.39 4.93
CA ASP A 215 12.48 0.30 6.01
C ASP A 215 12.26 1.41 7.04
N ASP A 216 11.59 1.08 8.13
CA ASP A 216 11.44 1.95 9.29
C ASP A 216 12.44 1.61 10.42
N GLY A 217 13.31 0.64 10.21
CA GLY A 217 14.38 0.24 11.12
C GLY A 217 13.92 -0.58 12.32
N TYR A 218 12.68 -1.11 12.30
CA TYR A 218 12.14 -1.87 13.42
C TYR A 218 11.25 -3.03 12.99
N GLY A 219 11.43 -4.18 13.64
CA GLY A 219 10.46 -5.28 13.63
C GLY A 219 9.62 -5.25 14.90
N ILE A 220 8.48 -4.56 14.91
CA ILE A 220 7.68 -4.21 16.09
C ILE A 220 8.54 -3.38 17.06
N SER A 221 9.21 -4.01 18.03
CA SER A 221 10.08 -3.38 19.01
C SER A 221 11.56 -3.72 18.83
N VAL A 222 11.90 -4.56 17.86
CA VAL A 222 13.26 -5.04 17.61
C VAL A 222 13.96 -4.14 16.60
N PRO A 223 15.02 -3.43 16.97
CA PRO A 223 15.81 -2.63 16.03
C PRO A 223 16.47 -3.47 14.93
N SER A 224 16.67 -2.87 13.77
CA SER A 224 17.19 -3.55 12.57
C SER A 224 18.56 -4.21 12.77
N GLU A 225 19.38 -3.73 13.68
CA GLU A 225 20.69 -4.32 14.04
C GLU A 225 20.59 -5.76 14.57
N TYR A 226 19.43 -6.16 15.11
CA TYR A 226 19.20 -7.48 15.65
C TYR A 226 18.49 -8.44 14.68
N HIS A 227 17.98 -7.95 13.54
CA HIS A 227 17.30 -8.80 12.56
C HIS A 227 17.86 -8.71 11.14
N THR A 228 18.77 -7.74 10.86
CA THR A 228 19.33 -7.58 9.52
C THR A 228 20.87 -7.58 9.58
N THR A 229 21.50 -8.55 8.94
CA THR A 229 22.95 -8.59 8.76
C THR A 229 23.44 -7.27 8.16
N ARG A 230 24.52 -6.70 8.70
CA ARG A 230 25.09 -5.40 8.34
C ARG A 230 24.19 -4.18 8.63
N ASN A 231 23.03 -4.40 9.23
CA ASN A 231 22.06 -3.34 9.51
C ASN A 231 21.73 -2.46 8.28
N ASP A 232 21.79 -3.03 7.07
CA ASP A 232 21.54 -2.31 5.81
C ASP A 232 21.16 -3.31 4.70
N LEU A 233 19.87 -3.37 4.35
CA LEU A 233 19.36 -4.28 3.32
C LEU A 233 19.95 -4.01 1.93
N SER A 234 20.22 -2.75 1.56
CA SER A 234 20.86 -2.45 0.27
C SER A 234 22.23 -3.12 0.15
N LYS A 235 23.01 -3.15 1.25
CA LYS A 235 24.31 -3.84 1.28
C LYS A 235 24.16 -5.35 1.24
N VAL A 236 23.16 -5.92 1.89
CA VAL A 236 22.90 -7.35 1.87
C VAL A 236 22.45 -7.79 0.48
N LEU A 237 21.57 -7.02 -0.14
CA LEU A 237 21.00 -7.30 -1.46
C LEU A 237 21.94 -6.99 -2.63
N SER A 238 23.07 -6.33 -2.41
CA SER A 238 24.00 -5.93 -3.49
C SER A 238 24.50 -7.10 -4.33
N GLY A 239 24.58 -8.31 -3.75
CA GLY A 239 24.95 -9.51 -4.47
C GLY A 239 23.92 -10.00 -5.50
N PHE A 240 22.70 -9.51 -5.46
CA PHE A 240 21.66 -9.80 -6.45
C PHE A 240 21.60 -8.78 -7.59
N GLN A 241 22.33 -7.67 -7.48
CA GLN A 241 22.37 -6.64 -8.52
C GLN A 241 23.14 -7.15 -9.73
N ARG A 242 22.52 -7.03 -10.92
CA ARG A 242 23.23 -7.36 -12.17
C ARG A 242 24.33 -6.34 -12.46
N SER A 243 25.47 -6.80 -12.93
CA SER A 243 26.61 -5.95 -13.29
C SER A 243 26.50 -5.43 -14.73
N SER A 244 25.71 -6.12 -15.56
CA SER A 244 25.49 -5.75 -16.98
C SER A 244 24.11 -6.20 -17.46
N LYS A 245 23.69 -5.65 -18.62
CA LYS A 245 22.43 -6.07 -19.25
C LYS A 245 22.39 -7.53 -19.70
N LYS A 246 23.53 -8.19 -19.78
CA LYS A 246 23.64 -9.59 -20.22
C LYS A 246 23.54 -10.58 -19.06
N GLU A 247 23.61 -10.09 -17.83
CA GLU A 247 23.54 -10.93 -16.62
C GLU A 247 22.13 -10.96 -16.05
N ASN A 248 21.76 -12.10 -15.49
CA ASN A 248 20.58 -12.20 -14.65
C ASN A 248 20.82 -11.47 -13.33
N GLY A 249 19.77 -10.95 -12.72
CA GLY A 249 19.83 -10.24 -11.46
C GLY A 249 18.78 -9.15 -11.42
N PHE A 250 18.95 -8.26 -10.48
CA PHE A 250 18.01 -7.17 -10.19
C PHE A 250 18.58 -5.81 -10.56
N GLU A 251 17.68 -4.85 -10.84
CA GLU A 251 17.99 -3.44 -10.64
C GLU A 251 17.70 -3.06 -9.20
N LEU A 252 18.68 -2.52 -8.50
CA LEU A 252 18.53 -2.07 -7.11
C LEU A 252 18.51 -0.56 -7.02
N PHE A 253 17.49 -0.04 -6.34
CA PHE A 253 17.32 1.39 -6.08
C PHE A 253 17.26 1.61 -4.56
N THR A 254 17.91 2.68 -4.09
CA THR A 254 17.80 3.14 -2.71
C THR A 254 17.30 4.57 -2.71
N VAL A 255 16.24 4.85 -1.95
CA VAL A 255 15.60 6.16 -1.90
C VAL A 255 15.06 6.41 -0.49
N LYS A 256 14.95 7.67 -0.10
CA LYS A 256 14.35 8.05 1.18
C LYS A 256 12.84 8.19 1.06
N ALA A 257 12.12 7.76 2.09
CA ALA A 257 10.65 7.76 2.10
C ALA A 257 10.02 9.16 1.98
N TRP A 258 10.77 10.19 2.30
CA TRP A 258 10.33 11.58 2.26
C TRP A 258 10.82 12.35 1.02
N ASP A 259 11.61 11.74 0.15
CA ASP A 259 12.11 12.33 -1.10
C ASP A 259 11.13 12.04 -2.25
N TYR A 260 10.16 12.94 -2.46
CA TYR A 260 9.11 12.76 -3.46
C TYR A 260 9.66 12.62 -4.88
N GLU A 261 10.62 13.47 -5.29
CA GLU A 261 11.22 13.39 -6.62
C GLU A 261 12.06 12.12 -6.80
N GLY A 262 12.86 11.78 -5.80
CA GLY A 262 13.67 10.57 -5.79
C GLY A 262 12.81 9.32 -5.91
N LEU A 263 11.69 9.26 -5.20
CA LEU A 263 10.71 8.18 -5.28
C LEU A 263 10.14 8.04 -6.70
N LEU A 264 9.66 9.14 -7.28
CA LEU A 264 9.11 9.13 -8.66
C LEU A 264 10.16 8.66 -9.68
N LYS A 265 11.40 9.14 -9.57
CA LYS A 265 12.51 8.73 -10.45
C LYS A 265 12.86 7.24 -10.29
N ALA A 266 12.88 6.73 -9.05
CA ALA A 266 13.16 5.33 -8.77
C ALA A 266 12.07 4.41 -9.34
N TYR A 267 10.80 4.70 -9.06
CA TYR A 267 9.68 3.91 -9.59
C TYR A 267 9.58 3.97 -11.11
N SER A 268 9.77 5.14 -11.72
CA SER A 268 9.77 5.27 -13.18
C SER A 268 10.77 4.34 -13.85
N LYS A 269 12.01 4.32 -13.35
CA LYS A 269 13.08 3.46 -13.88
C LYS A 269 12.82 1.97 -13.63
N ALA A 270 12.46 1.63 -12.37
CA ALA A 270 12.21 0.26 -11.97
C ALA A 270 11.06 -0.39 -12.76
N VAL A 271 9.93 0.33 -12.89
CA VAL A 271 8.76 -0.18 -13.62
C VAL A 271 9.04 -0.27 -15.11
N LYS A 272 9.79 0.68 -15.67
CA LYS A 272 10.19 0.63 -17.10
C LYS A 272 10.98 -0.64 -17.40
N VAL A 273 12.03 -0.90 -16.63
CA VAL A 273 12.90 -2.07 -16.82
C VAL A 273 12.13 -3.40 -16.59
N ALA A 274 11.28 -3.44 -15.57
CA ALA A 274 10.44 -4.61 -15.30
C ALA A 274 9.46 -4.88 -16.44
N ARG A 275 8.80 -3.85 -16.97
CA ARG A 275 7.77 -3.98 -18.01
C ARG A 275 8.38 -4.27 -19.40
N GLU A 276 9.43 -3.55 -19.78
CA GLU A 276 10.02 -3.66 -21.10
C GLU A 276 10.94 -4.87 -21.23
N ASP A 277 11.82 -5.06 -20.25
CA ASP A 277 12.91 -6.04 -20.30
C ASP A 277 12.65 -7.32 -19.47
N HIS A 278 11.57 -7.37 -18.67
CA HIS A 278 11.31 -8.43 -17.70
C HIS A 278 12.48 -8.64 -16.72
N VAL A 279 13.11 -7.54 -16.28
CA VAL A 279 14.15 -7.58 -15.27
C VAL A 279 13.56 -7.12 -13.93
N PRO A 280 13.65 -7.96 -12.88
CA PRO A 280 13.10 -7.60 -11.59
C PRO A 280 13.86 -6.43 -10.97
N SER A 281 13.13 -5.60 -10.21
CA SER A 281 13.68 -4.45 -9.52
C SER A 281 13.33 -4.47 -8.04
N ILE A 282 14.25 -4.04 -7.19
CA ILE A 282 14.01 -3.79 -5.77
C ILE A 282 14.21 -2.30 -5.48
N ILE A 283 13.25 -1.72 -4.80
CA ILE A 283 13.33 -0.35 -4.31
C ILE A 283 13.40 -0.41 -2.77
N HIS A 284 14.58 -0.19 -2.21
CA HIS A 284 14.78 -0.08 -0.78
C HIS A 284 14.46 1.35 -0.35
N VAL A 285 13.28 1.53 0.21
CA VAL A 285 12.80 2.82 0.71
C VAL A 285 13.21 2.95 2.17
N LYS A 286 14.25 3.74 2.40
CA LYS A 286 14.84 3.99 3.71
C LYS A 286 14.19 5.16 4.41
N GLU A 287 14.45 5.28 5.70
CA GLU A 287 13.99 6.39 6.52
C GLU A 287 12.45 6.51 6.51
N VAL A 288 11.77 5.37 6.44
CA VAL A 288 10.32 5.30 6.67
C VAL A 288 10.04 5.60 8.14
N THR A 289 8.95 6.29 8.41
CA THR A 289 8.48 6.52 9.79
C THR A 289 7.31 5.62 10.14
N GLN A 290 7.06 5.42 11.43
CA GLN A 290 5.89 4.71 11.93
C GLN A 290 5.26 5.52 13.08
N PRO A 291 4.54 6.61 12.78
CA PRO A 291 4.15 7.64 13.76
C PRO A 291 3.25 7.14 14.89
N GLN A 292 2.50 6.07 14.67
CA GLN A 292 1.62 5.49 15.67
C GLN A 292 2.18 4.18 16.28
N GLY A 293 3.42 3.80 15.95
CA GLY A 293 3.96 2.49 16.26
C GLY A 293 3.39 1.39 15.37
N HIS A 294 3.82 0.14 15.58
CA HIS A 294 3.49 -0.98 14.68
C HIS A 294 2.06 -1.50 14.83
N THR A 295 1.50 -1.42 16.02
CA THR A 295 0.15 -1.94 16.32
C THR A 295 -0.57 -1.03 17.32
N THR A 296 -1.88 -1.26 17.47
CA THR A 296 -2.67 -0.61 18.53
C THR A 296 -2.45 -1.19 19.93
N SER A 297 -1.76 -2.33 20.05
CA SER A 297 -1.55 -3.03 21.31
C SER A 297 -0.37 -2.54 22.12
N GLY A 298 0.50 -1.68 21.56
CA GLY A 298 1.70 -1.20 22.25
C GLY A 298 2.05 0.25 21.91
N SER A 299 2.76 0.92 22.85
CA SER A 299 3.32 2.25 22.61
C SER A 299 4.76 2.12 22.17
N HIS A 300 5.11 2.76 21.05
CA HIS A 300 6.48 2.79 20.53
C HIS A 300 7.43 3.63 21.43
N GLU A 301 6.89 4.45 22.30
CA GLU A 301 7.64 5.23 23.28
C GLU A 301 8.35 4.35 24.30
N ARG A 302 7.96 3.08 24.42
CA ARG A 302 8.59 2.12 25.34
C ARG A 302 9.94 1.60 24.83
N TYR A 303 10.19 1.65 23.51
CA TYR A 303 11.39 1.08 22.91
C TYR A 303 12.15 2.03 21.99
N LYS A 304 11.53 3.11 21.51
CA LYS A 304 12.21 4.16 20.74
C LYS A 304 12.74 5.25 21.65
N SER A 305 13.97 5.71 21.41
CA SER A 305 14.54 6.86 22.13
C SER A 305 13.76 8.15 21.80
N LYS A 306 13.88 9.16 22.67
CA LYS A 306 13.28 10.48 22.44
C LYS A 306 13.81 11.12 21.16
N ASP A 307 15.10 10.97 20.88
CA ASP A 307 15.74 11.49 19.67
C ASP A 307 15.18 10.81 18.42
N ARG A 308 14.97 9.48 18.46
CA ARG A 308 14.34 8.74 17.37
C ARG A 308 12.90 9.22 17.13
N LEU A 309 12.12 9.41 18.18
CA LEU A 309 10.74 9.90 18.07
C LEU A 309 10.69 11.35 17.53
N GLN A 310 11.64 12.19 17.92
CA GLN A 310 11.74 13.54 17.37
C GLN A 310 12.13 13.49 15.89
N TRP A 311 13.11 12.67 15.53
CA TRP A 311 13.52 12.46 14.15
C TRP A 311 12.34 11.99 13.27
N GLU A 312 11.51 11.04 13.74
CA GLU A 312 10.32 10.59 13.00
C GLU A 312 9.30 11.70 12.76
N LYS A 313 9.19 12.67 13.68
CA LYS A 313 8.36 13.86 13.48
C LYS A 313 8.95 14.81 12.44
N ASP A 314 10.27 15.01 12.48
CA ASP A 314 10.96 15.94 11.59
C ASP A 314 11.06 15.40 10.16
N PHE A 315 11.20 14.08 10.00
CA PHE A 315 11.28 13.40 8.71
C PHE A 315 9.97 12.71 8.30
N CYS A 316 8.84 13.10 8.90
CA CYS A 316 7.52 12.66 8.45
C CYS A 316 7.34 12.99 6.96
N CYS A 317 7.01 12.00 6.15
CA CYS A 317 6.91 12.15 4.69
C CYS A 317 5.87 13.20 4.27
N ILE A 318 4.78 13.39 5.04
CA ILE A 318 3.77 14.43 4.77
C ILE A 318 4.35 15.82 5.05
N LYS A 319 5.03 15.99 6.19
CA LYS A 319 5.71 17.26 6.53
C LYS A 319 6.75 17.61 5.45
N LYS A 320 7.57 16.65 5.03
CA LYS A 320 8.57 16.86 3.98
C LYS A 320 7.96 17.17 2.62
N MET A 321 6.84 16.57 2.27
CA MET A 321 6.12 16.94 1.05
C MET A 321 5.55 18.36 1.12
N ARG A 322 5.01 18.77 2.29
CA ARG A 322 4.58 20.16 2.52
C ARG A 322 5.73 21.15 2.31
N GLU A 323 6.87 20.91 2.96
CA GLU A 323 8.09 21.72 2.80
C GLU A 323 8.48 21.80 1.33
N TRP A 324 8.56 20.66 0.63
CA TRP A 324 8.91 20.60 -0.79
C TRP A 324 7.94 21.39 -1.70
N ILE A 325 6.62 21.33 -1.45
CA ILE A 325 5.61 22.09 -2.20
C ILE A 325 5.82 23.59 -2.02
N LEU A 326 6.11 24.04 -0.80
CA LEU A 326 6.34 25.46 -0.50
C LEU A 326 7.66 25.95 -1.08
N ASP A 327 8.75 25.22 -0.91
CA ASP A 327 10.08 25.54 -1.42
C ASP A 327 10.10 25.68 -2.94
N ASN A 328 9.33 24.81 -3.63
CA ASN A 328 9.16 24.86 -5.09
C ASN A 328 8.07 25.85 -5.55
N LYS A 329 7.44 26.60 -4.62
CA LYS A 329 6.40 27.59 -4.92
C LYS A 329 5.22 27.03 -5.69
N ILE A 330 4.92 25.74 -5.49
CA ILE A 330 3.81 25.04 -6.14
C ILE A 330 2.48 25.52 -5.58
N SER A 331 2.42 25.80 -4.26
CA SER A 331 1.22 26.29 -3.59
C SER A 331 1.57 27.20 -2.41
N SER A 332 0.55 27.76 -1.76
CA SER A 332 0.68 28.58 -0.54
C SER A 332 0.28 27.79 0.70
N GLU A 333 0.73 28.24 1.87
CA GLU A 333 0.36 27.66 3.17
C GLU A 333 -1.16 27.58 3.35
N ASP A 334 -1.89 28.67 3.06
CA ASP A 334 -3.35 28.72 3.17
C ASP A 334 -4.08 27.64 2.35
N VAL A 335 -3.54 27.31 1.17
CA VAL A 335 -4.12 26.24 0.32
C VAL A 335 -3.83 24.88 0.93
N LEU A 336 -2.62 24.66 1.42
CA LEU A 336 -2.23 23.39 2.04
C LEU A 336 -2.99 23.17 3.35
N ASP A 337 -3.19 24.19 4.19
CA ASP A 337 -4.00 24.12 5.40
C ASP A 337 -5.44 23.71 5.11
N LYS A 338 -6.03 24.27 4.03
CA LYS A 338 -7.37 23.87 3.58
C LYS A 338 -7.44 22.42 3.12
N ILE A 339 -6.39 21.94 2.42
CA ILE A 339 -6.29 20.55 1.99
C ILE A 339 -6.21 19.61 3.20
N GLU A 340 -5.35 19.90 4.17
CA GLU A 340 -5.21 19.14 5.40
C GLU A 340 -6.51 19.08 6.21
N LYS A 341 -7.15 20.24 6.37
CA LYS A 341 -8.43 20.34 7.07
C LYS A 341 -9.54 19.55 6.38
N LYS A 342 -9.61 19.64 5.04
CA LYS A 342 -10.57 18.85 4.25
C LYS A 342 -10.35 17.34 4.43
N ALA A 343 -9.11 16.89 4.45
CA ALA A 343 -8.76 15.48 4.66
C ALA A 343 -9.14 15.01 6.09
N GLU A 344 -8.86 15.81 7.09
CA GLU A 344 -9.25 15.56 8.49
C GLU A 344 -10.76 15.43 8.65
N ASP A 345 -11.50 16.40 8.13
CA ASP A 345 -12.96 16.46 8.23
C ASP A 345 -13.61 15.29 7.47
N LYS A 346 -13.06 14.92 6.32
CA LYS A 346 -13.48 13.74 5.55
C LYS A 346 -13.34 12.46 6.38
N ALA A 347 -12.22 12.25 7.04
CA ALA A 347 -11.99 11.08 7.88
C ALA A 347 -13.00 11.00 9.04
N LYS A 348 -13.25 12.13 9.73
CA LYS A 348 -14.18 12.18 10.85
C LYS A 348 -15.63 11.91 10.40
N THR A 349 -16.08 12.61 9.37
CA THR A 349 -17.44 12.49 8.84
C THR A 349 -17.71 11.08 8.32
N THR A 350 -16.73 10.51 7.62
CA THR A 350 -16.86 9.15 7.08
C THR A 350 -16.87 8.11 8.19
N ARG A 351 -16.05 8.26 9.24
CA ARG A 351 -16.09 7.40 10.43
C ARG A 351 -17.48 7.37 11.04
N ASP A 352 -18.10 8.53 11.27
CA ASP A 352 -19.42 8.61 11.91
C ASP A 352 -20.50 7.94 11.04
N LYS A 353 -20.46 8.18 9.73
CA LYS A 353 -21.35 7.52 8.78
C LYS A 353 -21.17 5.99 8.79
N SER A 354 -19.94 5.53 8.63
CA SER A 354 -19.65 4.08 8.55
C SER A 354 -19.97 3.34 9.84
N TRP A 355 -19.81 3.98 11.01
CA TRP A 355 -20.24 3.40 12.28
C TRP A 355 -21.76 3.27 12.37
N LYS A 356 -22.49 4.28 11.90
CA LYS A 356 -23.95 4.23 11.81
C LYS A 356 -24.41 3.10 10.88
N ASP A 357 -23.84 3.06 9.68
CA ASP A 357 -24.17 2.03 8.67
C ASP A 357 -23.93 0.60 9.22
N TYR A 358 -22.78 0.39 9.88
CA TYR A 358 -22.45 -0.90 10.52
C TYR A 358 -23.46 -1.34 11.58
N ARG A 359 -24.03 -0.39 12.34
CA ARG A 359 -24.98 -0.69 13.42
C ARG A 359 -26.39 -0.95 12.95
N LEU A 360 -26.77 -0.48 11.76
CA LEU A 360 -28.16 -0.56 11.28
C LEU A 360 -28.70 -1.99 11.27
N ASP A 361 -27.94 -2.94 10.75
CA ASP A 361 -28.34 -4.34 10.69
C ASP A 361 -28.52 -4.95 12.11
N ILE A 362 -27.56 -4.64 13.01
CA ILE A 362 -27.59 -5.11 14.39
C ILE A 362 -28.79 -4.50 15.16
N GLU A 363 -29.08 -3.22 14.95
CA GLU A 363 -30.19 -2.53 15.56
C GLU A 363 -31.56 -3.06 15.02
N SER A 364 -31.62 -3.44 13.76
CA SER A 364 -32.79 -4.07 13.15
C SER A 364 -33.06 -5.44 13.81
N ASP A 365 -32.06 -6.31 13.86
CA ASP A 365 -32.17 -7.63 14.49
C ASP A 365 -32.55 -7.54 15.99
N LEU A 366 -31.98 -6.56 16.69
CA LEU A 366 -32.33 -6.29 18.10
C LEU A 366 -33.79 -5.87 18.23
N SER A 367 -34.28 -4.96 17.39
CA SER A 367 -35.67 -4.50 17.38
C SER A 367 -36.64 -5.67 17.14
N ASP A 368 -36.33 -6.53 16.18
CA ASP A 368 -37.15 -7.71 15.88
C ASP A 368 -37.17 -8.69 17.05
N ALA A 369 -36.02 -8.97 17.65
CA ALA A 369 -35.93 -9.81 18.84
C ALA A 369 -36.73 -9.25 20.02
N LEU A 370 -36.61 -7.95 20.31
CA LEU A 370 -37.37 -7.27 21.38
C LEU A 370 -38.88 -7.33 21.11
N THR A 371 -39.31 -7.19 19.86
CA THR A 371 -40.72 -7.31 19.47
C THR A 371 -41.27 -8.70 19.78
N ILE A 372 -40.52 -9.77 19.47
CA ILE A 372 -40.89 -11.15 19.76
C ILE A 372 -40.96 -11.38 21.27
N ILE A 373 -39.94 -10.96 22.02
CA ILE A 373 -39.88 -11.12 23.49
C ILE A 373 -41.03 -10.39 24.16
N THR A 374 -41.32 -9.15 23.75
CA THR A 374 -42.43 -8.36 24.30
C THR A 374 -43.79 -9.04 24.06
N ARG A 375 -43.98 -9.60 22.86
CA ARG A 375 -45.22 -10.34 22.55
C ARG A 375 -45.38 -11.59 23.42
N VAL A 376 -44.30 -12.32 23.66
CA VAL A 376 -44.33 -13.49 24.56
C VAL A 376 -44.59 -13.12 26.01
N ALA A 377 -44.01 -12.01 26.47
CA ALA A 377 -44.20 -11.55 27.87
C ALA A 377 -45.59 -10.98 28.17
N GLN A 378 -46.36 -10.62 27.13
CA GLN A 378 -47.75 -10.09 27.26
C GLN A 378 -48.82 -11.19 27.19
N ASN A 379 -48.46 -12.41 26.85
CA ASN A 379 -49.32 -13.59 26.88
C ASN A 379 -49.05 -14.48 28.08
#